data_6947e4f64baefa1d377b9b7fa80adad5
#
_entry.id   6947e4f64baefa1d377b9b7fa80adad5
#
_cell.length_a   1.000
_cell.length_b   1.000
_cell.length_c   1.000
_cell.angle_alpha   90.00
_cell.angle_beta   90.00
_cell.angle_gamma   90.00
#
_symmetry.space_group_name_H-M   'P 1'
#
loop_
_entity.id
_entity.type
_entity.pdbx_description
1 polymer ?
#
loop_
_entity_poly.entity_id
_entity_poly.type
_entity_poly.pdbx_seq_one_letter_code
_entity_poly.pdbx_strand_id
1 'polypeptide(L)'
;MRIRVALITLALLATGCGDDEGGDAATNEAPDSTSASTTTAAPATTTTALPTTTTEEPPPPSTTVAPQPVLFNERGPWAVGIVTLDLGDRQADVYYPAIPEPDAQTEIFDSLSVFPAELQAFIPAELTGEFDTTAYRDALVANDEQAFPVVAYSHGFGGFRQAATFHTSHIASWGFVVVTTDHIERGIAAQATGTLGGGAENQDVLDVLNAFDALEAHPELGPVSDLDRVAITGHSAGGGTSARAAAEEVIDVYLSIAAGASERVTQKPAAVFIGETDAVVKPERSYGLFDQLDNAVVVNIAAGGHNSFTDSCVGIYELGGLSVLEALIGPEQVARAEDGCVPPAVEPELAYDVLNHYTVQFLIANFIDPAAAGPLVDVSDLITPLVDFRVTGNPFAAS
;
A
#
# COMPACT_ATOMS: atom_id res chain seq x y z
N MET A 1 -22.96 19.13 -0.69
CA MET A 1 -22.97 18.95 0.77
C MET A 1 -21.51 18.92 1.16
N ARG A 2 -21.01 19.88 1.92
CA ARG A 2 -19.58 20.02 2.16
C ARG A 2 -19.20 19.07 3.28
N ILE A 3 -18.61 17.94 2.95
CA ILE A 3 -17.96 17.05 3.90
C ILE A 3 -16.67 17.76 4.33
N ARG A 4 -16.59 18.15 5.58
CA ARG A 4 -15.34 18.66 6.16
C ARG A 4 -14.55 17.43 6.61
N VAL A 5 -13.61 17.02 5.79
CA VAL A 5 -12.62 16.01 6.18
C VAL A 5 -11.47 16.79 6.81
N ALA A 6 -11.32 16.70 8.12
CA ALA A 6 -10.13 17.13 8.82
C ALA A 6 -9.62 15.96 9.63
N LEU A 7 -8.61 15.29 9.13
CA LEU A 7 -7.96 14.16 9.78
C LEU A 7 -6.55 14.55 10.13
N ILE A 8 -6.24 14.55 11.40
CA ILE A 8 -4.88 14.76 11.86
C ILE A 8 -4.49 13.60 12.77
N THR A 9 -3.60 12.76 12.26
CA THR A 9 -2.89 11.79 13.09
C THR A 9 -1.86 12.55 13.91
N LEU A 10 -2.19 12.86 15.15
CA LEU A 10 -1.33 13.60 16.08
C LEU A 10 -0.16 12.71 16.48
N ALA A 11 0.97 12.85 15.80
CA ALA A 11 2.23 12.23 16.22
C ALA A 11 2.83 13.02 17.39
N LEU A 12 2.32 12.83 18.59
CA LEU A 12 2.88 13.40 19.81
C LEU A 12 4.05 12.54 20.30
N LEU A 13 5.22 13.15 20.32
CA LEU A 13 6.43 12.79 21.07
C LEU A 13 7.05 11.40 20.81
N ALA A 14 7.93 11.32 19.85
CA ALA A 14 8.97 10.29 19.82
C ALA A 14 10.29 10.88 20.30
N THR A 15 10.62 10.63 21.55
CA THR A 15 12.00 10.72 22.02
C THR A 15 12.68 9.37 21.80
N GLY A 16 13.66 9.33 20.90
CA GLY A 16 14.76 8.40 20.92
C GLY A 16 14.61 7.09 20.17
N CYS A 17 15.06 7.07 18.93
CA CYS A 17 15.80 5.92 18.41
C CYS A 17 17.24 6.42 18.19
N GLY A 18 18.17 5.80 18.91
CA GLY A 18 19.58 6.14 18.85
C GLY A 18 20.19 5.85 17.49
N ASP A 19 21.03 6.77 17.06
CA ASP A 19 21.93 6.61 15.94
C ASP A 19 23.02 5.60 16.33
N ASP A 20 23.06 4.45 15.67
CA ASP A 20 24.29 3.66 15.61
C ASP A 20 25.05 4.07 14.35
N GLU A 21 25.97 5.00 14.53
CA GLU A 21 27.04 5.28 13.59
C GLU A 21 28.08 4.14 13.62
N GLY A 22 28.11 3.34 12.55
CA GLY A 22 29.21 2.43 12.25
C GLY A 22 29.81 2.80 10.90
N GLY A 23 30.87 3.61 10.95
CA GLY A 23 31.64 3.94 9.76
C GLY A 23 32.47 2.76 9.27
N ASP A 24 32.67 2.70 7.95
CA ASP A 24 34.06 2.70 7.43
C ASP A 24 34.08 2.96 5.93
N ALA A 25 34.96 3.84 5.55
CA ALA A 25 35.30 4.23 4.20
C ALA A 25 36.17 3.17 3.54
N ALA A 26 35.88 2.80 2.30
CA ALA A 26 36.89 2.25 1.39
C ALA A 26 36.67 2.82 -0.01
N THR A 27 37.57 3.68 -0.35
CA THR A 27 37.89 4.16 -1.72
C THR A 27 38.36 3.01 -2.57
N ASN A 28 37.88 2.88 -3.80
CA ASN A 28 38.69 2.33 -4.88
C ASN A 28 38.31 2.90 -6.25
N GLU A 29 39.37 3.25 -6.93
CA GLU A 29 39.47 3.93 -8.21
C GLU A 29 38.96 3.06 -9.40
N ALA A 30 38.47 3.75 -10.42
CA ALA A 30 38.22 3.22 -11.74
C ALA A 30 39.52 2.99 -12.54
N PRO A 31 39.55 2.12 -13.51
CA PRO A 31 40.38 2.31 -14.67
C PRO A 31 39.59 2.52 -15.95
N ASP A 32 40.04 3.54 -16.62
CA ASP A 32 39.82 3.96 -17.97
C ASP A 32 40.18 2.86 -19.00
N SER A 33 39.37 2.62 -20.01
CA SER A 33 39.83 1.95 -21.22
C SER A 33 39.10 2.45 -22.47
N THR A 34 39.82 3.19 -23.24
CA THR A 34 39.62 3.54 -24.65
C THR A 34 39.48 2.30 -25.54
N SER A 35 38.53 2.32 -26.48
CA SER A 35 38.61 1.45 -27.63
C SER A 35 38.17 2.13 -28.92
N ALA A 36 38.94 1.84 -29.93
CA ALA A 36 39.03 2.48 -31.23
C ALA A 36 37.94 2.05 -32.22
N SER A 37 37.63 3.00 -33.09
CA SER A 37 36.83 2.88 -34.31
C SER A 37 37.61 2.16 -35.41
N THR A 38 36.96 1.23 -36.09
CA THR A 38 37.44 0.71 -37.40
C THR A 38 36.35 0.84 -38.45
N THR A 39 36.65 1.64 -39.44
CA THR A 39 35.93 1.84 -40.71
C THR A 39 36.29 0.73 -41.68
N THR A 40 35.30 0.12 -42.33
CA THR A 40 35.55 -0.73 -43.52
C THR A 40 34.61 -0.36 -44.64
N ALA A 41 35.21 -0.25 -45.83
CA ALA A 41 34.68 0.26 -47.09
C ALA A 41 33.74 -0.72 -47.82
N ALA A 42 32.84 -0.17 -48.64
CA ALA A 42 31.93 -0.86 -49.54
C ALA A 42 32.61 -1.33 -50.82
N PRO A 43 32.16 -2.39 -51.45
CA PRO A 43 32.43 -2.68 -52.86
C PRO A 43 31.22 -2.47 -53.79
N ALA A 44 31.57 -2.28 -55.03
CA ALA A 44 30.81 -1.73 -56.13
C ALA A 44 29.68 -2.60 -56.71
N THR A 45 28.77 -1.90 -57.37
CA THR A 45 27.59 -2.28 -58.11
C THR A 45 27.85 -3.12 -59.37
N THR A 46 27.04 -4.13 -59.61
CA THR A 46 26.82 -4.71 -60.94
C THR A 46 25.32 -4.73 -61.25
N THR A 47 24.93 -4.05 -62.32
CA THR A 47 23.54 -3.92 -62.77
C THR A 47 23.22 -5.11 -63.74
N THR A 48 22.17 -5.87 -63.43
CA THR A 48 21.55 -6.82 -64.36
C THR A 48 20.04 -6.54 -64.34
N ALA A 49 19.50 -6.39 -65.58
CA ALA A 49 18.13 -6.02 -65.89
C ALA A 49 17.13 -7.15 -65.61
N LEU A 50 15.94 -6.75 -65.18
CA LEU A 50 14.82 -7.49 -64.63
C LEU A 50 13.84 -8.02 -65.72
N PRO A 51 13.08 -9.08 -65.42
CA PRO A 51 11.74 -9.29 -65.93
C PRO A 51 10.68 -8.68 -65.01
N THR A 52 9.73 -7.99 -65.64
CA THR A 52 8.61 -7.33 -64.94
C THR A 52 7.63 -8.39 -64.41
N THR A 53 7.62 -8.61 -63.14
CA THR A 53 6.57 -9.35 -62.45
C THR A 53 5.66 -8.33 -61.71
N THR A 54 4.38 -8.34 -62.03
CA THR A 54 3.36 -7.55 -61.33
C THR A 54 3.29 -8.07 -59.91
N THR A 55 3.85 -7.32 -58.97
CA THR A 55 3.77 -7.63 -57.56
C THR A 55 2.46 -7.06 -57.05
N GLU A 56 1.57 -7.93 -56.63
CA GLU A 56 0.40 -7.57 -55.80
C GLU A 56 0.91 -6.92 -54.52
N GLU A 57 0.44 -5.71 -54.22
CA GLU A 57 0.82 -4.94 -53.02
C GLU A 57 0.43 -5.77 -51.78
N PRO A 58 1.35 -6.03 -50.85
CA PRO A 58 1.01 -6.77 -49.65
C PRO A 58 -0.05 -5.98 -48.86
N PRO A 59 -1.03 -6.64 -48.24
CA PRO A 59 -2.03 -5.97 -47.41
C PRO A 59 -1.32 -5.14 -46.34
N PRO A 60 -1.87 -3.96 -46.00
CA PRO A 60 -1.28 -3.11 -44.96
C PRO A 60 -1.10 -3.93 -43.68
N PRO A 61 0.00 -3.71 -42.96
CA PRO A 61 0.22 -4.42 -41.70
C PRO A 61 -0.99 -4.21 -40.78
N SER A 62 -1.59 -5.32 -40.36
CA SER A 62 -2.63 -5.29 -39.33
C SER A 62 -2.01 -4.65 -38.10
N THR A 63 -2.36 -3.42 -37.82
CA THR A 63 -2.02 -2.78 -36.54
C THR A 63 -2.80 -3.52 -35.47
N THR A 64 -2.21 -4.55 -34.92
CA THR A 64 -2.66 -5.12 -33.64
C THR A 64 -2.45 -4.02 -32.61
N VAL A 65 -3.52 -3.33 -32.23
CA VAL A 65 -3.50 -2.43 -31.08
C VAL A 65 -3.09 -3.31 -29.90
N ALA A 66 -2.02 -2.93 -29.22
CA ALA A 66 -1.62 -3.62 -28.00
C ALA A 66 -2.81 -3.62 -27.02
N PRO A 67 -3.09 -4.74 -26.33
CA PRO A 67 -4.13 -4.75 -25.32
C PRO A 67 -3.89 -3.61 -24.33
N GLN A 68 -4.92 -2.82 -24.06
CA GLN A 68 -4.83 -1.80 -23.01
C GLN A 68 -4.70 -2.50 -21.65
N PRO A 69 -3.91 -1.96 -20.71
CA PRO A 69 -3.83 -2.52 -19.37
C PRO A 69 -5.20 -2.47 -18.70
N VAL A 70 -5.50 -3.48 -17.89
CA VAL A 70 -6.67 -3.46 -17.00
C VAL A 70 -6.32 -2.58 -15.82
N LEU A 71 -7.16 -1.60 -15.50
CA LEU A 71 -6.96 -0.71 -14.35
C LEU A 71 -7.85 -1.15 -13.19
N PHE A 72 -7.31 -1.06 -11.98
CA PHE A 72 -7.95 -1.43 -10.73
C PHE A 72 -8.00 -0.27 -9.72
N ASN A 73 -7.85 0.96 -10.19
CA ASN A 73 -7.92 2.17 -9.36
C ASN A 73 -9.36 2.56 -8.99
N GLU A 74 -10.34 2.17 -9.80
CA GLU A 74 -11.75 2.31 -9.46
C GLU A 74 -12.21 1.17 -8.53
N ARG A 75 -13.26 1.41 -7.74
CA ARG A 75 -13.81 0.37 -6.87
C ARG A 75 -14.30 -0.84 -7.65
N GLY A 76 -14.15 -2.01 -7.06
CA GLY A 76 -14.61 -3.27 -7.60
C GLY A 76 -16.14 -3.43 -7.59
N PRO A 77 -16.64 -4.57 -8.05
CA PRO A 77 -18.07 -4.81 -8.23
C PRO A 77 -18.85 -5.01 -6.92
N TRP A 78 -18.17 -5.22 -5.78
CA TRP A 78 -18.84 -5.49 -4.52
C TRP A 78 -19.05 -4.21 -3.70
N ALA A 79 -20.25 -4.07 -3.11
CA ALA A 79 -20.40 -3.22 -1.94
C ALA A 79 -19.61 -3.83 -0.77
N VAL A 80 -19.21 -3.01 0.18
CA VAL A 80 -18.33 -3.44 1.27
C VAL A 80 -19.05 -3.34 2.60
N GLY A 81 -19.06 -4.42 3.37
CA GLY A 81 -19.47 -4.44 4.77
C GLY A 81 -18.27 -4.20 5.69
N ILE A 82 -18.54 -3.77 6.92
CA ILE A 82 -17.54 -3.67 7.98
C ILE A 82 -18.13 -4.21 9.28
N VAL A 83 -17.31 -4.99 10.01
CA VAL A 83 -17.64 -5.48 11.36
C VAL A 83 -16.39 -5.36 12.24
N THR A 84 -16.57 -5.17 13.55
CA THR A 84 -15.46 -5.11 14.50
C THR A 84 -15.40 -6.41 15.30
N LEU A 85 -14.24 -7.05 15.31
CA LEU A 85 -13.93 -8.21 16.13
C LEU A 85 -13.28 -7.77 17.45
N ASP A 86 -13.71 -8.40 18.54
CA ASP A 86 -13.10 -8.23 19.86
C ASP A 86 -12.00 -9.28 20.06
N LEU A 87 -10.75 -8.82 20.21
CA LEU A 87 -9.58 -9.66 20.46
C LEU A 87 -9.15 -9.61 21.93
N GLY A 88 -10.00 -9.10 22.83
CA GLY A 88 -9.75 -8.96 24.26
C GLY A 88 -9.27 -7.56 24.64
N ASP A 89 -7.97 -7.30 24.63
CA ASP A 89 -7.41 -5.98 24.95
C ASP A 89 -7.34 -5.03 23.73
N ARG A 90 -7.59 -5.52 22.54
CA ARG A 90 -7.56 -4.79 21.27
C ARG A 90 -8.71 -5.22 20.34
N GLN A 91 -8.86 -4.51 19.22
CA GLN A 91 -9.89 -4.78 18.25
C GLN A 91 -9.29 -4.96 16.84
N ALA A 92 -10.05 -5.64 15.98
CA ALA A 92 -9.80 -5.65 14.55
C ALA A 92 -11.09 -5.29 13.80
N ASP A 93 -10.98 -4.50 12.73
CA ASP A 93 -12.09 -4.34 11.80
C ASP A 93 -11.91 -5.27 10.61
N VAL A 94 -13.01 -5.81 10.13
CA VAL A 94 -13.04 -6.67 8.95
C VAL A 94 -13.90 -6.01 7.89
N TYR A 95 -13.30 -5.68 6.75
CA TYR A 95 -13.99 -5.24 5.55
C TYR A 95 -14.23 -6.45 4.66
N TYR A 96 -15.44 -6.60 4.12
CA TYR A 96 -15.82 -7.80 3.36
C TYR A 96 -16.80 -7.47 2.23
N PRO A 97 -16.87 -8.26 1.16
CA PRO A 97 -17.93 -8.17 0.16
C PRO A 97 -19.30 -8.33 0.80
N ALA A 98 -20.20 -7.39 0.54
CA ALA A 98 -21.48 -7.31 1.24
C ALA A 98 -22.67 -6.99 0.33
N ILE A 99 -23.85 -7.23 0.85
CA ILE A 99 -25.15 -6.86 0.26
C ILE A 99 -25.84 -5.93 1.27
N PRO A 100 -25.67 -4.60 1.14
CA PRO A 100 -26.31 -3.66 2.05
C PRO A 100 -27.82 -3.58 1.80
N GLU A 101 -28.55 -3.18 2.84
CA GLU A 101 -29.96 -2.82 2.69
C GLU A 101 -30.12 -1.63 1.73
N PRO A 102 -31.27 -1.52 0.99
CA PRO A 102 -31.44 -0.52 -0.07
C PRO A 102 -31.22 0.94 0.36
N ASP A 103 -31.51 1.28 1.61
CA ASP A 103 -31.41 2.64 2.16
C ASP A 103 -30.27 2.79 3.18
N ALA A 104 -29.36 1.78 3.27
CA ALA A 104 -28.24 1.82 4.19
C ALA A 104 -27.30 2.99 3.84
N GLN A 105 -26.73 3.59 4.88
CA GLN A 105 -25.66 4.60 4.72
C GLN A 105 -24.32 3.95 5.09
N THR A 106 -23.27 4.40 4.44
CA THR A 106 -21.93 4.04 4.81
C THR A 106 -21.60 4.53 6.22
N GLU A 107 -20.71 3.81 6.89
CA GLU A 107 -20.26 4.19 8.22
C GLU A 107 -19.38 5.45 8.16
N ILE A 108 -19.73 6.40 9.02
CA ILE A 108 -18.90 7.57 9.27
C ILE A 108 -18.04 7.29 10.52
N PHE A 109 -16.75 7.27 10.34
CA PHE A 109 -15.79 7.09 11.41
C PHE A 109 -15.38 8.45 12.00
N ASP A 110 -15.49 8.60 13.32
CA ASP A 110 -14.99 9.76 14.04
C ASP A 110 -13.58 9.45 14.60
N SER A 111 -12.57 10.14 14.07
CA SER A 111 -11.19 9.95 14.49
C SER A 111 -10.92 10.34 15.97
N LEU A 112 -11.82 11.08 16.62
CA LEU A 112 -11.73 11.33 18.05
C LEU A 112 -11.86 10.04 18.87
N SER A 113 -12.59 9.05 18.34
CA SER A 113 -12.83 7.76 19.00
C SER A 113 -11.58 6.91 19.22
N VAL A 114 -10.48 7.17 18.50
CA VAL A 114 -9.21 6.43 18.66
C VAL A 114 -8.46 6.82 19.94
N PHE A 115 -8.81 7.96 20.53
CA PHE A 115 -8.20 8.40 21.78
C PHE A 115 -8.96 7.86 23.00
N PRO A 116 -8.27 7.54 24.09
CA PRO A 116 -8.93 7.23 25.36
C PRO A 116 -9.94 8.30 25.75
N ALA A 117 -11.09 7.90 26.29
CA ALA A 117 -12.19 8.81 26.61
C ALA A 117 -11.76 9.99 27.51
N GLU A 118 -10.80 9.74 28.40
CA GLU A 118 -10.25 10.74 29.32
C GLU A 118 -9.45 11.83 28.58
N LEU A 119 -8.92 11.54 27.41
CA LEU A 119 -8.15 12.47 26.59
C LEU A 119 -9.01 13.21 25.58
N GLN A 120 -10.14 12.66 25.17
CA GLN A 120 -10.96 13.23 24.08
C GLN A 120 -11.36 14.70 24.33
N ALA A 121 -11.64 15.07 25.60
CA ALA A 121 -11.98 16.45 25.95
C ALA A 121 -10.81 17.45 25.78
N PHE A 122 -9.59 16.98 25.65
CA PHE A 122 -8.38 17.79 25.48
C PHE A 122 -7.87 17.82 24.04
N ILE A 123 -8.43 17.00 23.16
CA ILE A 123 -8.05 16.98 21.74
C ILE A 123 -8.76 18.15 21.02
N PRO A 124 -8.01 19.08 20.42
CA PRO A 124 -8.62 20.17 19.63
C PRO A 124 -9.50 19.63 18.50
N ALA A 125 -10.65 20.24 18.27
CA ALA A 125 -11.59 19.84 17.24
C ALA A 125 -10.99 19.95 15.82
N GLU A 126 -9.97 20.78 15.65
CA GLU A 126 -9.21 20.94 14.41
C GLU A 126 -8.33 19.72 14.11
N LEU A 127 -8.05 18.88 15.13
CA LEU A 127 -7.24 17.67 15.04
C LEU A 127 -8.06 16.39 14.84
N THR A 128 -9.38 16.52 14.79
CA THR A 128 -10.30 15.39 14.62
C THR A 128 -11.22 15.65 13.46
N GLY A 129 -11.75 14.60 12.88
CA GLY A 129 -12.69 14.70 11.77
C GLY A 129 -13.47 13.41 11.59
N GLU A 130 -14.56 13.56 10.88
CA GLU A 130 -15.39 12.45 10.44
C GLU A 130 -15.05 12.11 9.00
N PHE A 131 -14.88 10.83 8.67
CA PHE A 131 -14.69 10.38 7.31
C PHE A 131 -15.53 9.15 7.00
N ASP A 132 -15.92 9.05 5.74
CA ASP A 132 -16.70 7.94 5.23
C ASP A 132 -15.78 6.73 5.00
N THR A 133 -16.04 5.64 5.69
CA THR A 133 -15.28 4.39 5.51
C THR A 133 -15.59 3.71 4.17
N THR A 134 -16.59 4.22 3.43
CA THR A 134 -17.12 3.60 2.21
C THR A 134 -17.59 2.15 2.39
N ALA A 135 -17.89 1.77 3.63
CA ALA A 135 -18.36 0.45 4.03
C ALA A 135 -19.65 0.56 4.87
N TYR A 136 -20.46 -0.47 4.84
CA TYR A 136 -21.74 -0.55 5.53
C TYR A 136 -21.60 -1.38 6.81
N ARG A 137 -21.86 -0.76 7.97
CA ARG A 137 -21.76 -1.44 9.28
C ARG A 137 -22.72 -2.64 9.34
N ASP A 138 -22.17 -3.82 9.69
CA ASP A 138 -22.91 -5.07 9.90
C ASP A 138 -23.82 -5.47 8.69
N ALA A 139 -23.41 -5.10 7.48
CA ALA A 139 -24.17 -5.47 6.28
C ALA A 139 -24.13 -6.98 6.04
N LEU A 140 -25.16 -7.51 5.39
CA LEU A 140 -25.23 -8.92 5.04
C LEU A 140 -24.01 -9.34 4.22
N VAL A 141 -23.33 -10.39 4.63
CA VAL A 141 -22.16 -10.93 3.93
C VAL A 141 -22.59 -11.42 2.54
N ALA A 142 -21.87 -11.00 1.50
CA ALA A 142 -22.08 -11.56 0.17
C ALA A 142 -21.63 -13.03 0.16
N ASN A 143 -22.36 -13.85 -0.60
CA ASN A 143 -22.02 -15.25 -0.78
C ASN A 143 -21.68 -15.47 -2.26
N ASP A 144 -20.44 -15.85 -2.52
CA ASP A 144 -19.97 -16.23 -3.85
C ASP A 144 -19.81 -17.76 -3.92
N GLU A 145 -19.59 -18.29 -5.13
CA GLU A 145 -19.36 -19.72 -5.32
C GLU A 145 -18.08 -20.22 -4.61
N GLN A 146 -17.12 -19.30 -4.40
CA GLN A 146 -15.86 -19.56 -3.70
C GLN A 146 -15.71 -18.61 -2.51
N ALA A 147 -15.07 -19.06 -1.45
CA ALA A 147 -14.69 -18.21 -0.35
C ALA A 147 -13.68 -17.13 -0.80
N PHE A 148 -13.72 -15.95 -0.19
CA PHE A 148 -12.89 -14.80 -0.52
C PHE A 148 -11.49 -14.94 0.11
N PRO A 149 -10.40 -14.71 -0.64
CA PRO A 149 -9.07 -14.66 -0.06
C PRO A 149 -8.97 -13.58 1.03
N VAL A 150 -8.07 -13.79 1.99
CA VAL A 150 -7.92 -12.89 3.14
C VAL A 150 -6.70 -11.99 2.97
N VAL A 151 -6.85 -10.72 3.34
CA VAL A 151 -5.76 -9.75 3.35
C VAL A 151 -5.69 -9.11 4.73
N ALA A 152 -4.55 -9.18 5.40
CA ALA A 152 -4.32 -8.39 6.61
C ALA A 152 -3.75 -7.01 6.23
N TYR A 153 -4.17 -5.96 6.94
CA TYR A 153 -3.55 -4.64 6.87
C TYR A 153 -2.99 -4.25 8.24
N SER A 154 -1.72 -3.86 8.27
CA SER A 154 -1.02 -3.39 9.46
C SER A 154 -0.72 -1.90 9.34
N HIS A 155 -1.23 -1.08 10.27
CA HIS A 155 -1.04 0.38 10.26
C HIS A 155 0.38 0.80 10.65
N GLY A 156 0.76 2.06 10.37
CA GLY A 156 2.03 2.66 10.73
C GLY A 156 2.14 3.01 12.23
N PHE A 157 3.31 3.52 12.64
CA PHE A 157 3.52 4.05 13.98
C PHE A 157 2.60 5.26 14.23
N GLY A 158 1.94 5.29 15.37
CA GLY A 158 0.94 6.31 15.68
C GLY A 158 -0.38 6.16 14.93
N GLY A 159 -0.56 5.06 14.20
CA GLY A 159 -1.80 4.78 13.50
C GLY A 159 -2.84 4.05 14.36
N PHE A 160 -3.86 3.60 13.72
CA PHE A 160 -4.98 2.83 14.25
C PHE A 160 -5.59 1.98 13.13
N ARG A 161 -6.47 1.04 13.44
CA ARG A 161 -6.99 0.06 12.46
C ARG A 161 -7.73 0.69 11.26
N GLN A 162 -8.29 1.90 11.38
CA GLN A 162 -8.97 2.61 10.28
C GLN A 162 -8.06 3.65 9.57
N ALA A 163 -6.74 3.59 9.73
CA ALA A 163 -5.83 4.60 9.17
C ALA A 163 -5.67 4.57 7.64
N ALA A 164 -6.25 3.58 6.96
CA ALA A 164 -6.17 3.41 5.51
C ALA A 164 -7.48 2.83 4.94
N THR A 165 -8.63 3.44 5.27
CA THR A 165 -9.94 2.96 4.82
C THR A 165 -10.11 3.04 3.31
N PHE A 166 -9.51 4.05 2.65
CA PHE A 166 -9.46 4.17 1.20
C PHE A 166 -8.89 2.92 0.53
N HIS A 167 -7.90 2.28 1.17
CA HIS A 167 -7.20 1.11 0.66
C HIS A 167 -7.89 -0.20 1.05
N THR A 168 -8.19 -0.37 2.33
CA THR A 168 -8.79 -1.61 2.85
C THR A 168 -10.20 -1.87 2.30
N SER A 169 -11.04 -0.83 2.24
CA SER A 169 -12.36 -0.96 1.62
C SER A 169 -12.29 -1.12 0.10
N HIS A 170 -11.27 -0.54 -0.54
CA HIS A 170 -11.04 -0.73 -1.97
C HIS A 170 -10.70 -2.19 -2.28
N ILE A 171 -9.73 -2.78 -1.57
CA ILE A 171 -9.37 -4.19 -1.71
C ILE A 171 -10.61 -5.09 -1.51
N ALA A 172 -11.40 -4.84 -0.45
CA ALA A 172 -12.60 -5.61 -0.18
C ALA A 172 -13.64 -5.52 -1.30
N SER A 173 -13.75 -4.36 -1.98
CA SER A 173 -14.67 -4.19 -3.12
C SER A 173 -14.32 -5.08 -4.33
N TRP A 174 -13.09 -5.59 -4.39
CA TRP A 174 -12.61 -6.51 -5.43
C TRP A 174 -12.71 -7.99 -5.06
N GLY A 175 -13.40 -8.32 -3.97
CA GLY A 175 -13.68 -9.71 -3.59
C GLY A 175 -12.65 -10.30 -2.62
N PHE A 176 -12.20 -9.52 -1.67
CA PHE A 176 -11.32 -9.94 -0.59
C PHE A 176 -11.96 -9.68 0.77
N VAL A 177 -11.64 -10.49 1.77
CA VAL A 177 -11.90 -10.17 3.18
C VAL A 177 -10.65 -9.50 3.74
N VAL A 178 -10.77 -8.26 4.21
CA VAL A 178 -9.63 -7.46 4.67
C VAL A 178 -9.72 -7.25 6.18
N VAL A 179 -8.71 -7.71 6.92
CA VAL A 179 -8.64 -7.59 8.38
C VAL A 179 -7.63 -6.51 8.76
N THR A 180 -8.06 -5.53 9.53
CA THR A 180 -7.20 -4.47 10.05
C THR A 180 -7.17 -4.55 11.57
N THR A 181 -5.98 -4.59 12.16
CA THR A 181 -5.81 -4.82 13.60
C THR A 181 -5.21 -3.60 14.30
N ASP A 182 -5.66 -3.31 15.53
CA ASP A 182 -5.00 -2.33 16.39
C ASP A 182 -3.69 -2.92 16.93
N HIS A 183 -2.59 -2.18 16.73
CA HIS A 183 -1.31 -2.42 17.38
C HIS A 183 -1.17 -1.43 18.54
N ILE A 184 -1.75 -1.77 19.70
CA ILE A 184 -1.93 -0.83 20.81
C ILE A 184 -0.60 -0.32 21.37
N GLU A 185 0.49 -1.11 21.29
CA GLU A 185 1.81 -0.76 21.81
C GLU A 185 2.48 0.40 21.04
N ARG A 186 2.10 0.61 19.77
CA ARG A 186 2.63 1.67 18.90
C ARG A 186 1.56 2.57 18.29
N GLY A 187 0.31 2.34 18.67
CA GLY A 187 -0.82 3.12 18.20
C GLY A 187 -0.88 4.55 18.75
N ILE A 188 -1.78 5.36 18.22
CA ILE A 188 -1.92 6.77 18.58
C ILE A 188 -2.25 6.96 20.06
N ALA A 189 -3.01 6.04 20.66
CA ALA A 189 -3.32 6.09 22.09
C ALA A 189 -2.06 5.92 22.96
N ALA A 190 -1.17 5.00 22.61
CA ALA A 190 0.11 4.80 23.31
C ALA A 190 1.02 6.02 23.16
N GLN A 191 1.05 6.64 21.99
CA GLN A 191 1.77 7.90 21.80
C GLN A 191 1.21 9.02 22.66
N ALA A 192 -0.10 9.22 22.64
CA ALA A 192 -0.77 10.29 23.40
C ALA A 192 -0.62 10.14 24.92
N THR A 193 -0.51 8.91 25.41
CA THR A 193 -0.34 8.61 26.85
C THR A 193 1.12 8.41 27.26
N GLY A 194 2.06 8.37 26.33
CA GLY A 194 3.47 8.08 26.60
C GLY A 194 3.72 6.64 27.07
N THR A 195 2.83 5.71 26.71
CA THR A 195 2.89 4.29 27.10
C THR A 195 3.44 3.38 26.00
N LEU A 196 4.24 3.94 25.08
CA LEU A 196 4.86 3.17 23.98
C LEU A 196 5.60 1.96 24.52
N GLY A 197 5.26 0.77 23.97
CA GLY A 197 5.86 -0.50 24.39
C GLY A 197 7.12 -0.85 23.61
N GLY A 198 8.10 -1.43 24.31
CA GLY A 198 9.26 -2.07 23.66
C GLY A 198 8.92 -3.49 23.19
N GLY A 199 9.49 -3.93 22.05
CA GLY A 199 9.25 -5.27 21.50
C GLY A 199 7.93 -5.42 20.74
N ALA A 200 7.29 -4.31 20.39
CA ALA A 200 6.05 -4.25 19.64
C ALA A 200 6.09 -5.01 18.30
N GLU A 201 7.25 -5.08 17.68
CA GLU A 201 7.42 -5.71 16.36
C GLU A 201 6.99 -7.20 16.29
N ASN A 202 7.29 -7.97 17.32
CA ASN A 202 6.82 -9.36 17.40
C ASN A 202 5.35 -9.43 17.82
N GLN A 203 4.90 -8.49 18.66
CA GLN A 203 3.51 -8.40 19.06
C GLN A 203 2.61 -8.08 17.87
N ASP A 204 3.04 -7.18 16.99
CA ASP A 204 2.29 -6.84 15.77
C ASP A 204 1.99 -8.06 14.89
N VAL A 205 2.94 -8.99 14.75
CA VAL A 205 2.72 -10.25 14.02
C VAL A 205 1.69 -11.12 14.74
N LEU A 206 1.78 -11.24 16.06
CA LEU A 206 0.80 -11.99 16.87
C LEU A 206 -0.60 -11.37 16.79
N ASP A 207 -0.69 -10.03 16.75
CA ASP A 207 -1.98 -9.35 16.60
C ASP A 207 -2.67 -9.73 15.29
N VAL A 208 -1.92 -9.79 14.20
CA VAL A 208 -2.43 -10.25 12.90
C VAL A 208 -2.89 -11.71 12.95
N LEU A 209 -2.09 -12.59 13.53
CA LEU A 209 -2.44 -14.02 13.64
C LEU A 209 -3.68 -14.23 14.53
N ASN A 210 -3.76 -13.54 15.66
CA ASN A 210 -4.94 -13.58 16.54
C ASN A 210 -6.20 -13.06 15.82
N ALA A 211 -6.06 -12.07 14.93
CA ALA A 211 -7.19 -11.58 14.14
C ALA A 211 -7.66 -12.60 13.10
N PHE A 212 -6.76 -13.41 12.54
CA PHE A 212 -7.15 -14.53 11.67
C PHE A 212 -7.90 -15.62 12.45
N ASP A 213 -7.43 -15.97 13.66
CA ASP A 213 -8.13 -16.94 14.53
C ASP A 213 -9.56 -16.44 14.87
N ALA A 214 -9.70 -15.15 15.17
CA ALA A 214 -11.00 -14.55 15.46
C ALA A 214 -11.91 -14.48 14.21
N LEU A 215 -11.35 -14.21 13.04
CA LEU A 215 -12.06 -14.24 11.76
C LEU A 215 -12.57 -15.66 11.45
N GLU A 216 -11.73 -16.68 11.59
CA GLU A 216 -12.12 -18.08 11.37
C GLU A 216 -13.25 -18.51 12.30
N ALA A 217 -13.23 -18.05 13.55
CA ALA A 217 -14.25 -18.34 14.54
C ALA A 217 -15.54 -17.54 14.36
N HIS A 218 -15.54 -16.50 13.50
CA HIS A 218 -16.72 -15.65 13.30
C HIS A 218 -17.82 -16.42 12.53
N PRO A 219 -19.08 -16.46 13.04
CA PRO A 219 -20.11 -17.36 12.51
C PRO A 219 -20.52 -17.08 11.06
N GLU A 220 -20.44 -15.83 10.60
CA GLU A 220 -20.83 -15.43 9.25
C GLU A 220 -19.63 -15.23 8.33
N LEU A 221 -18.51 -14.68 8.83
CA LEU A 221 -17.33 -14.39 8.02
C LEU A 221 -16.41 -15.60 7.89
N GLY A 222 -16.26 -16.43 8.94
CA GLY A 222 -15.39 -17.61 8.87
C GLY A 222 -15.71 -18.51 7.66
N PRO A 223 -16.99 -18.88 7.44
CA PRO A 223 -17.36 -19.76 6.31
C PRO A 223 -17.09 -19.18 4.91
N VAL A 224 -16.94 -17.86 4.77
CA VAL A 224 -16.69 -17.18 3.48
C VAL A 224 -15.29 -16.66 3.33
N SER A 225 -14.44 -16.82 4.34
CA SER A 225 -13.03 -16.42 4.33
C SER A 225 -12.12 -17.60 4.00
N ASP A 226 -11.28 -17.45 3.01
CA ASP A 226 -10.31 -18.47 2.59
C ASP A 226 -8.94 -18.18 3.19
N LEU A 227 -8.66 -18.83 4.32
CA LEU A 227 -7.39 -18.73 5.03
C LEU A 227 -6.28 -19.64 4.43
N ASP A 228 -6.55 -20.33 3.32
CA ASP A 228 -5.54 -21.00 2.50
C ASP A 228 -4.98 -20.06 1.40
N ARG A 229 -5.53 -18.82 1.28
CA ARG A 229 -5.09 -17.76 0.35
C ARG A 229 -4.97 -16.44 1.10
N VAL A 230 -3.80 -16.18 1.68
CA VAL A 230 -3.61 -15.05 2.60
C VAL A 230 -2.50 -14.12 2.14
N ALA A 231 -2.82 -12.83 2.08
CA ALA A 231 -1.87 -11.75 1.92
C ALA A 231 -1.75 -10.90 3.17
N ILE A 232 -0.64 -10.18 3.30
CA ILE A 232 -0.48 -9.10 4.25
C ILE A 232 0.03 -7.84 3.56
N THR A 233 -0.53 -6.70 3.90
CA THR A 233 -0.05 -5.38 3.48
C THR A 233 0.09 -4.47 4.69
N GLY A 234 0.88 -3.40 4.57
CA GLY A 234 0.99 -2.44 5.65
C GLY A 234 1.87 -1.25 5.32
N HIS A 235 1.62 -0.15 6.02
CA HIS A 235 2.30 1.12 5.83
C HIS A 235 3.35 1.37 6.92
N SER A 236 4.53 1.87 6.55
CA SER A 236 5.58 2.29 7.49
C SER A 236 5.99 1.15 8.45
N ALA A 237 5.84 1.30 9.75
CA ALA A 237 6.05 0.23 10.72
C ALA A 237 5.22 -1.03 10.39
N GLY A 238 3.99 -0.84 9.87
CA GLY A 238 3.14 -1.94 9.38
C GLY A 238 3.69 -2.63 8.13
N GLY A 239 4.36 -1.92 7.24
CA GLY A 239 5.09 -2.52 6.12
C GLY A 239 6.25 -3.40 6.61
N GLY A 240 6.93 -2.97 7.68
CA GLY A 240 7.89 -3.80 8.40
C GLY A 240 7.24 -5.03 9.04
N THR A 241 6.02 -4.89 9.60
CA THR A 241 5.24 -6.02 10.11
C THR A 241 4.88 -6.99 8.99
N SER A 242 4.46 -6.49 7.82
CA SER A 242 4.16 -7.32 6.64
C SER A 242 5.36 -8.16 6.23
N ALA A 243 6.54 -7.57 6.14
CA ALA A 243 7.78 -8.27 5.79
C ALA A 243 8.19 -9.32 6.84
N ARG A 244 7.91 -9.10 8.13
CA ARG A 244 8.16 -10.09 9.20
C ARG A 244 7.12 -11.21 9.18
N ALA A 245 5.84 -10.86 9.11
CA ALA A 245 4.74 -11.82 9.08
C ALA A 245 4.78 -12.72 7.83
N ALA A 246 5.41 -12.26 6.75
CA ALA A 246 5.65 -13.09 5.56
C ALA A 246 6.50 -14.34 5.85
N ALA A 247 7.18 -14.42 7.01
CA ALA A 247 7.86 -15.64 7.45
C ALA A 247 6.88 -16.71 7.98
N GLU A 248 5.66 -16.32 8.37
CA GLU A 248 4.64 -17.24 8.85
C GLU A 248 4.08 -18.09 7.70
N GLU A 249 3.79 -19.35 7.97
CA GLU A 249 3.37 -20.32 6.95
C GLU A 249 2.05 -19.92 6.30
N VAL A 250 1.14 -19.32 7.05
CA VAL A 250 -0.18 -18.89 6.60
C VAL A 250 -0.16 -17.73 5.58
N ILE A 251 0.92 -16.96 5.48
CA ILE A 251 1.02 -15.83 4.54
C ILE A 251 1.61 -16.33 3.22
N ASP A 252 0.94 -16.10 2.10
CA ASP A 252 1.42 -16.48 0.76
C ASP A 252 2.18 -15.37 0.05
N VAL A 253 1.68 -14.13 0.14
CA VAL A 253 2.26 -12.95 -0.49
C VAL A 253 2.25 -11.76 0.48
N TYR A 254 3.12 -10.77 0.24
CA TYR A 254 3.12 -9.58 1.09
C TYR A 254 3.39 -8.29 0.31
N LEU A 255 2.86 -7.19 0.83
CA LEU A 255 3.02 -5.87 0.27
C LEU A 255 3.58 -4.94 1.34
N SER A 256 4.61 -4.18 1.00
CA SER A 256 5.30 -3.25 1.91
C SER A 256 5.16 -1.83 1.37
N ILE A 257 4.54 -0.94 2.14
CA ILE A 257 4.25 0.44 1.74
C ILE A 257 5.10 1.38 2.59
N ALA A 258 5.95 2.19 1.93
CA ALA A 258 6.81 3.18 2.58
C ALA A 258 7.59 2.61 3.79
N ALA A 259 8.19 1.40 3.62
CA ALA A 259 8.90 0.70 4.69
C ALA A 259 10.23 0.09 4.19
N GLY A 260 11.18 -0.02 5.09
CA GLY A 260 12.48 -0.63 4.80
C GLY A 260 12.51 -2.15 5.01
N ALA A 261 13.63 -2.76 4.64
CA ALA A 261 13.88 -4.18 4.87
C ALA A 261 13.86 -4.52 6.36
N SER A 262 13.33 -5.68 6.68
CA SER A 262 13.52 -6.34 7.97
C SER A 262 14.81 -7.19 7.97
N GLU A 263 15.24 -7.63 9.14
CA GLU A 263 16.41 -8.53 9.27
C GLU A 263 16.24 -9.89 8.56
N ARG A 264 14.98 -10.28 8.31
CA ARG A 264 14.62 -11.51 7.60
C ARG A 264 13.71 -11.19 6.45
N VAL A 265 14.23 -11.40 5.24
CA VAL A 265 13.46 -11.27 4.00
C VAL A 265 13.10 -12.68 3.52
N THR A 266 11.81 -12.93 3.34
CA THR A 266 11.32 -14.18 2.73
C THR A 266 11.24 -14.01 1.23
N GLN A 267 11.36 -15.10 0.47
CA GLN A 267 11.28 -15.10 -1.00
C GLN A 267 9.85 -15.30 -1.53
N LYS A 268 8.83 -15.06 -0.69
CA LYS A 268 7.44 -15.03 -1.15
C LYS A 268 7.23 -13.86 -2.11
N PRO A 269 6.30 -13.98 -3.07
CA PRO A 269 5.97 -12.88 -3.97
C PRO A 269 5.64 -11.60 -3.22
N ALA A 270 6.17 -10.46 -3.66
CA ALA A 270 6.03 -9.20 -2.95
C ALA A 270 5.77 -8.00 -3.87
N ALA A 271 5.11 -6.98 -3.31
CA ALA A 271 5.04 -5.65 -3.90
C ALA A 271 5.61 -4.61 -2.92
N VAL A 272 6.43 -3.70 -3.42
CA VAL A 272 7.08 -2.64 -2.64
C VAL A 272 6.67 -1.28 -3.19
N PHE A 273 5.99 -0.49 -2.36
CA PHE A 273 5.54 0.84 -2.72
C PHE A 273 6.41 1.90 -2.03
N ILE A 274 6.83 2.90 -2.81
CA ILE A 274 7.78 3.92 -2.39
C ILE A 274 7.22 5.30 -2.75
N GLY A 275 7.40 6.27 -1.89
CA GLY A 275 7.26 7.68 -2.23
C GLY A 275 8.63 8.27 -2.56
N GLU A 276 8.78 8.92 -3.72
CA GLU A 276 10.05 9.49 -4.17
C GLU A 276 10.68 10.44 -3.15
N THR A 277 9.85 11.19 -2.43
CA THR A 277 10.27 12.24 -1.50
C THR A 277 10.09 11.87 -0.03
N ASP A 278 9.85 10.57 0.27
CA ASP A 278 9.69 10.09 1.66
C ASP A 278 10.93 10.47 2.51
N ALA A 279 10.72 11.39 3.47
CA ALA A 279 11.77 11.86 4.36
C ALA A 279 11.81 11.08 5.69
N VAL A 280 10.78 10.29 5.97
CA VAL A 280 10.67 9.46 7.20
C VAL A 280 11.33 8.11 6.98
N VAL A 281 10.93 7.38 5.94
CA VAL A 281 11.60 6.16 5.50
C VAL A 281 12.16 6.39 4.11
N LYS A 282 13.40 6.86 4.07
CA LYS A 282 14.05 7.22 2.80
C LYS A 282 13.92 6.11 1.75
N PRO A 283 13.67 6.45 0.48
CA PRO A 283 13.45 5.50 -0.62
C PRO A 283 14.48 4.39 -0.69
N GLU A 284 15.75 4.69 -0.38
CA GLU A 284 16.84 3.72 -0.42
C GLU A 284 16.62 2.53 0.52
N ARG A 285 15.89 2.74 1.62
CA ARG A 285 15.56 1.65 2.57
C ARG A 285 14.52 0.70 1.99
N SER A 286 13.53 1.24 1.29
CA SER A 286 12.50 0.43 0.62
C SER A 286 13.08 -0.29 -0.60
N TYR A 287 13.96 0.38 -1.37
CA TYR A 287 14.74 -0.28 -2.42
C TYR A 287 15.63 -1.39 -1.86
N GLY A 288 16.23 -1.18 -0.68
CA GLY A 288 17.01 -2.21 0.00
C GLY A 288 16.22 -3.48 0.36
N LEU A 289 14.89 -3.37 0.53
CA LEU A 289 14.01 -4.53 0.59
C LEU A 289 13.84 -5.17 -0.79
N PHE A 290 13.45 -4.38 -1.79
CA PHE A 290 13.22 -4.87 -3.16
C PHE A 290 14.43 -5.58 -3.74
N ASP A 291 15.64 -5.03 -3.56
CA ASP A 291 16.89 -5.58 -4.10
C ASP A 291 17.25 -6.96 -3.50
N GLN A 292 16.58 -7.40 -2.44
CA GLN A 292 16.75 -8.72 -1.82
C GLN A 292 15.72 -9.75 -2.28
N LEU A 293 14.77 -9.36 -3.15
CA LEU A 293 13.63 -10.19 -3.55
C LEU A 293 13.80 -10.75 -4.96
N ASP A 294 13.59 -12.06 -5.11
CA ASP A 294 13.65 -12.74 -6.39
C ASP A 294 12.37 -12.58 -7.24
N ASN A 295 11.21 -12.40 -6.57
CA ASN A 295 9.89 -12.31 -7.18
C ASN A 295 9.13 -11.11 -6.63
N ALA A 296 9.38 -9.93 -7.18
CA ALA A 296 8.77 -8.71 -6.66
C ALA A 296 8.48 -7.67 -7.75
N VAL A 297 7.57 -6.75 -7.42
CA VAL A 297 7.37 -5.50 -8.13
C VAL A 297 7.73 -4.33 -7.20
N VAL A 298 8.42 -3.32 -7.73
CA VAL A 298 8.58 -2.03 -7.07
C VAL A 298 7.83 -0.96 -7.84
N VAL A 299 7.13 -0.11 -7.11
CA VAL A 299 6.36 1.04 -7.60
C VAL A 299 6.78 2.26 -6.80
N ASN A 300 7.50 3.20 -7.44
CA ASN A 300 7.92 4.45 -6.81
C ASN A 300 7.15 5.63 -7.42
N ILE A 301 6.31 6.28 -6.61
CA ILE A 301 5.40 7.34 -7.03
C ILE A 301 6.14 8.69 -7.01
N ALA A 302 6.12 9.39 -8.14
CA ALA A 302 6.70 10.73 -8.28
C ALA A 302 6.07 11.71 -7.30
N ALA A 303 6.92 12.49 -6.62
CA ALA A 303 6.52 13.45 -5.60
C ALA A 303 5.68 12.85 -4.44
N GLY A 304 5.60 11.53 -4.31
CA GLY A 304 5.03 10.87 -3.14
C GLY A 304 5.94 10.99 -1.93
N GLY A 305 5.38 11.21 -0.74
CA GLY A 305 6.11 11.16 0.53
C GLY A 305 5.55 10.07 1.43
N HIS A 306 5.97 10.08 2.70
CA HIS A 306 5.66 9.01 3.65
C HIS A 306 4.16 8.79 3.85
N ASN A 307 3.41 9.88 4.09
CA ASN A 307 2.00 9.79 4.41
C ASN A 307 1.07 9.87 3.18
N SER A 308 1.61 9.94 1.95
CA SER A 308 0.81 9.86 0.72
C SER A 308 -0.06 8.60 0.63
N PHE A 309 0.17 7.62 1.50
CA PHE A 309 -0.50 6.33 1.55
C PHE A 309 -1.43 6.17 2.77
N THR A 310 -1.92 7.27 3.35
CA THR A 310 -2.79 7.27 4.54
C THR A 310 -4.00 8.17 4.38
N ASP A 311 -5.13 7.82 4.98
CA ASP A 311 -6.37 8.62 4.95
C ASP A 311 -6.17 10.05 5.49
N SER A 312 -5.24 10.24 6.43
CA SER A 312 -4.94 11.56 7.01
C SER A 312 -4.38 12.55 5.97
N CYS A 313 -3.79 12.06 4.91
CA CYS A 313 -3.15 12.90 3.90
C CYS A 313 -4.14 13.81 3.17
N VAL A 314 -5.34 13.33 2.86
CA VAL A 314 -6.39 14.15 2.22
C VAL A 314 -6.73 15.36 3.10
N GLY A 315 -6.99 15.14 4.37
CA GLY A 315 -7.34 16.23 5.29
C GLY A 315 -6.20 17.25 5.45
N ILE A 316 -4.96 16.78 5.54
CA ILE A 316 -3.78 17.67 5.62
C ILE A 316 -3.62 18.47 4.34
N TYR A 317 -3.79 17.84 3.18
CA TYR A 317 -3.71 18.49 1.86
C TYR A 317 -4.77 19.57 1.70
N GLU A 318 -6.03 19.27 2.04
CA GLU A 318 -7.14 20.23 1.97
C GLU A 318 -6.96 21.43 2.92
N LEU A 319 -6.35 21.22 4.08
CA LEU A 319 -6.02 22.30 5.02
C LEU A 319 -4.86 23.17 4.56
N GLY A 320 -4.07 22.72 3.57
CA GLY A 320 -2.84 23.38 3.14
C GLY A 320 -1.71 23.25 4.16
N GLY A 321 -1.76 22.21 5.01
CA GLY A 321 -0.75 21.87 6.02
C GLY A 321 -1.21 22.10 7.46
N LEU A 322 -0.30 21.78 8.40
CA LEU A 322 -0.52 21.76 9.84
C LEU A 322 0.21 22.87 10.61
N SER A 323 0.63 23.94 9.93
CA SER A 323 1.42 25.02 10.53
C SER A 323 0.76 25.63 11.78
N VAL A 324 -0.57 25.62 11.86
CA VAL A 324 -1.34 26.09 13.04
C VAL A 324 -1.05 25.25 14.29
N LEU A 325 -0.55 24.06 14.15
CA LEU A 325 -0.24 23.11 15.22
C LEU A 325 1.23 23.15 15.65
N GLU A 326 2.09 23.85 14.93
CA GLU A 326 3.53 23.89 15.19
C GLU A 326 3.86 24.30 16.63
N ALA A 327 3.09 25.26 17.19
CA ALA A 327 3.26 25.68 18.57
C ALA A 327 2.86 24.62 19.60
N LEU A 328 2.02 23.65 19.20
CA LEU A 328 1.51 22.59 20.08
C LEU A 328 2.39 21.32 20.02
N ILE A 329 2.76 20.89 18.82
CA ILE A 329 3.44 19.61 18.61
C ILE A 329 4.89 19.76 18.15
N GLY A 330 5.32 20.97 17.85
CA GLY A 330 6.67 21.28 17.33
C GLY A 330 6.85 21.10 15.83
N PRO A 331 7.83 21.83 15.24
CA PRO A 331 8.04 21.86 13.80
C PRO A 331 8.44 20.50 13.22
N GLU A 332 9.19 19.70 13.95
CA GLU A 332 9.62 18.37 13.48
C GLU A 332 8.43 17.41 13.32
N GLN A 333 7.49 17.42 14.28
CA GLN A 333 6.31 16.58 14.22
C GLN A 333 5.35 17.02 13.12
N VAL A 334 5.20 18.34 12.93
CA VAL A 334 4.45 18.90 11.79
C VAL A 334 5.05 18.42 10.48
N ALA A 335 6.36 18.56 10.28
CA ALA A 335 7.05 18.14 9.06
C ALA A 335 6.87 16.64 8.79
N ARG A 336 6.92 15.79 9.83
CA ARG A 336 6.68 14.34 9.67
C ARG A 336 5.24 14.02 9.30
N ALA A 337 4.27 14.72 9.87
CA ALA A 337 2.86 14.50 9.57
C ALA A 337 2.48 15.01 8.17
N GLU A 338 3.14 16.08 7.70
CA GLU A 338 2.92 16.67 6.38
C GLU A 338 3.68 15.97 5.24
N ASP A 339 4.59 15.05 5.56
CA ASP A 339 5.45 14.40 4.57
C ASP A 339 4.63 13.65 3.52
N GLY A 340 4.60 14.20 2.31
CA GLY A 340 3.81 13.70 1.19
C GLY A 340 2.36 14.22 1.14
N CYS A 341 1.96 15.11 2.06
CA CYS A 341 0.58 15.59 2.16
C CYS A 341 0.41 17.09 1.90
N VAL A 342 1.47 17.80 1.52
CA VAL A 342 1.40 19.21 1.17
C VAL A 342 2.15 19.50 -0.13
N PRO A 343 1.70 20.47 -0.95
CA PRO A 343 2.42 20.81 -2.17
C PRO A 343 3.91 21.11 -1.93
N PRO A 344 4.84 20.61 -2.75
CA PRO A 344 4.64 20.05 -4.09
C PRO A 344 4.40 18.54 -4.17
N ALA A 345 3.97 17.89 -3.07
CA ALA A 345 3.63 16.47 -3.10
C ALA A 345 2.53 16.15 -4.12
N VAL A 346 2.49 14.90 -4.55
CA VAL A 346 1.40 14.38 -5.39
C VAL A 346 0.06 14.55 -4.68
N GLU A 347 -1.01 14.82 -5.43
CA GLU A 347 -2.35 14.83 -4.86
C GLU A 347 -2.67 13.45 -4.26
N PRO A 348 -3.20 13.37 -3.01
CA PRO A 348 -3.39 12.10 -2.31
C PRO A 348 -4.18 11.07 -3.10
N GLU A 349 -5.26 11.47 -3.76
CA GLU A 349 -6.11 10.58 -4.54
C GLU A 349 -5.35 9.89 -5.68
N LEU A 350 -4.40 10.60 -6.32
CA LEU A 350 -3.57 9.99 -7.37
C LEU A 350 -2.60 8.95 -6.81
N ALA A 351 -2.07 9.18 -5.60
CA ALA A 351 -1.24 8.18 -4.92
C ALA A 351 -2.08 6.96 -4.52
N TYR A 352 -3.33 7.18 -4.07
CA TYR A 352 -4.28 6.12 -3.76
C TYR A 352 -4.63 5.29 -4.99
N ASP A 353 -4.89 5.94 -6.12
CA ASP A 353 -5.19 5.26 -7.38
C ASP A 353 -4.07 4.31 -7.80
N VAL A 354 -2.82 4.75 -7.70
CA VAL A 354 -1.65 3.90 -8.02
C VAL A 354 -1.52 2.76 -7.02
N LEU A 355 -1.60 3.04 -5.72
CA LEU A 355 -1.50 2.02 -4.68
C LEU A 355 -2.60 0.96 -4.84
N ASN A 356 -3.84 1.40 -5.03
CA ASN A 356 -5.00 0.52 -5.19
C ASN A 356 -4.89 -0.31 -6.46
N HIS A 357 -4.51 0.30 -7.57
CA HIS A 357 -4.32 -0.41 -8.84
C HIS A 357 -3.35 -1.58 -8.70
N TYR A 358 -2.12 -1.32 -8.30
CA TYR A 358 -1.11 -2.37 -8.23
C TYR A 358 -1.36 -3.37 -7.11
N THR A 359 -1.94 -2.95 -5.99
CA THR A 359 -2.33 -3.87 -4.91
C THR A 359 -3.37 -4.86 -5.39
N VAL A 360 -4.47 -4.37 -5.98
CA VAL A 360 -5.55 -5.25 -6.45
C VAL A 360 -5.07 -6.12 -7.60
N GLN A 361 -4.32 -5.56 -8.56
CA GLN A 361 -3.74 -6.35 -9.66
C GLN A 361 -2.88 -7.50 -9.12
N PHE A 362 -2.01 -7.21 -8.15
CA PHE A 362 -1.13 -8.19 -7.52
C PHE A 362 -1.92 -9.29 -6.80
N LEU A 363 -2.95 -8.92 -6.04
CA LEU A 363 -3.80 -9.87 -5.31
C LEU A 363 -4.65 -10.74 -6.24
N ILE A 364 -5.26 -10.15 -7.28
CA ILE A 364 -6.04 -10.90 -8.28
C ILE A 364 -5.14 -11.91 -9.00
N ALA A 365 -3.94 -11.50 -9.38
CA ALA A 365 -3.00 -12.36 -10.09
C ALA A 365 -2.54 -13.57 -9.26
N ASN A 366 -2.37 -13.37 -7.96
CA ASN A 366 -1.89 -14.45 -7.06
C ASN A 366 -3.02 -15.34 -6.53
N PHE A 367 -4.24 -14.83 -6.39
CA PHE A 367 -5.30 -15.56 -5.67
C PHE A 367 -6.56 -15.86 -6.48
N ILE A 368 -6.79 -15.16 -7.58
CA ILE A 368 -8.03 -15.30 -8.35
C ILE A 368 -7.74 -15.80 -9.76
N ASP A 369 -7.19 -14.96 -10.61
CA ASP A 369 -6.87 -15.29 -12.00
C ASP A 369 -5.77 -14.37 -12.56
N PRO A 370 -4.57 -14.90 -12.82
CA PRO A 370 -3.49 -14.13 -13.43
C PRO A 370 -3.87 -13.54 -14.81
N ALA A 371 -4.77 -14.19 -15.55
CA ALA A 371 -5.19 -13.67 -16.85
C ALA A 371 -6.14 -12.46 -16.69
N ALA A 372 -6.98 -12.45 -15.65
CA ALA A 372 -7.85 -11.31 -15.33
C ALA A 372 -7.05 -10.10 -14.82
N ALA A 373 -5.94 -10.33 -14.10
CA ALA A 373 -5.05 -9.29 -13.63
C ALA A 373 -4.37 -8.51 -14.78
N GLY A 374 -4.18 -9.16 -15.92
CA GLY A 374 -3.44 -8.57 -17.04
C GLY A 374 -1.93 -8.43 -16.77
N PRO A 375 -1.18 -7.83 -17.69
CA PRO A 375 0.26 -7.67 -17.54
C PRO A 375 0.61 -6.59 -16.51
N LEU A 376 1.64 -6.84 -15.69
CA LEU A 376 2.27 -5.80 -14.89
C LEU A 376 3.04 -4.83 -15.78
N VAL A 377 2.53 -3.63 -15.92
CA VAL A 377 3.11 -2.57 -16.75
C VAL A 377 3.10 -1.24 -16.00
N ASP A 378 3.99 -0.34 -16.39
CA ASP A 378 3.96 1.05 -15.89
C ASP A 378 2.69 1.75 -16.37
N VAL A 379 1.91 2.30 -15.44
CA VAL A 379 0.67 3.03 -15.71
C VAL A 379 0.82 4.56 -15.62
N SER A 380 2.03 5.09 -15.68
CA SER A 380 2.33 6.52 -15.57
C SER A 380 1.52 7.38 -16.54
N ASP A 381 1.27 6.89 -17.74
CA ASP A 381 0.49 7.62 -18.76
C ASP A 381 -1.03 7.61 -18.48
N LEU A 382 -1.49 6.80 -17.52
CA LEU A 382 -2.92 6.57 -17.26
C LEU A 382 -3.38 7.13 -15.91
N ILE A 383 -2.53 7.10 -14.88
CA ILE A 383 -2.89 7.51 -13.52
C ILE A 383 -2.00 8.69 -13.08
N THR A 384 -0.78 8.40 -12.64
CA THR A 384 0.18 9.42 -12.18
C THR A 384 1.60 8.97 -12.47
N PRO A 385 2.54 9.88 -12.68
CA PRO A 385 3.92 9.53 -12.98
C PRO A 385 4.56 8.66 -11.89
N LEU A 386 5.25 7.60 -12.33
CA LEU A 386 6.17 6.82 -11.50
C LEU A 386 7.60 7.27 -11.78
N VAL A 387 8.42 7.32 -10.75
CA VAL A 387 9.87 7.57 -10.90
C VAL A 387 10.57 6.29 -11.29
N ASP A 388 10.05 5.16 -10.79
CA ASP A 388 10.61 3.84 -11.04
C ASP A 388 9.53 2.77 -10.98
N PHE A 389 9.58 1.87 -11.94
CA PHE A 389 8.75 0.68 -12.00
C PHE A 389 9.61 -0.48 -12.50
N ARG A 390 9.81 -1.47 -11.64
CA ARG A 390 10.62 -2.66 -11.96
C ARG A 390 9.94 -3.93 -11.48
N VAL A 391 10.14 -5.00 -12.21
CA VAL A 391 9.66 -6.34 -11.87
C VAL A 391 10.85 -7.30 -11.87
N THR A 392 10.98 -8.10 -10.82
CA THR A 392 11.95 -9.21 -10.74
C THR A 392 11.22 -10.54 -10.72
N GLY A 393 11.78 -11.54 -11.39
CA GLY A 393 11.24 -12.90 -11.42
C GLY A 393 9.80 -13.00 -11.93
N ASN A 394 8.98 -13.77 -11.21
CA ASN A 394 7.55 -13.91 -11.45
C ASN A 394 6.77 -13.59 -10.17
N PRO A 395 6.42 -12.32 -9.92
CA PRO A 395 5.71 -11.93 -8.69
C PRO A 395 4.23 -12.36 -8.67
N PHE A 396 3.74 -13.00 -9.75
CA PHE A 396 2.41 -13.62 -9.84
C PHE A 396 2.45 -15.14 -9.62
N ALA A 397 3.50 -15.66 -9.03
CA ALA A 397 3.62 -17.07 -8.70
C ALA A 397 3.43 -17.26 -7.20
N ALA A 398 2.21 -17.14 -6.70
CA ALA A 398 1.87 -17.73 -5.41
C ALA A 398 2.02 -19.24 -5.53
N SER A 399 2.79 -19.82 -4.65
CA SER A 399 3.18 -21.25 -4.63
C SER A 399 2.01 -22.16 -4.32
#